data_449120f403d3f883847cf89851c6c4d9
#
_entry.id   449120f403d3f883847cf89851c6c4d9
#
_cell.length_a   1.000
_cell.length_b   1.000
_cell.length_c   1.000
_cell.angle_alpha   90.00
_cell.angle_beta   90.00
_cell.angle_gamma   90.00
#
_symmetry.space_group_name_H-M   'P 1'
#
loop_
_entity.id
_entity.type
_entity.pdbx_description
1 polymer ?
#
loop_
_entity_poly.entity_id
_entity_poly.type
_entity_poly.pdbx_seq_one_letter_code
_entity_poly.pdbx_strand_id
1 'polypeptide(L)'
;ADPAPSEKEKEMSQAMIRGVMDESGEQFVAYFLPTEDSMNKRKIDELEGRDYTENEDYEYSMAREYNWNVKNKATKGYEENYFFVWRDDAVCYNELETRVKLSKRRVKHTATNSKLVVKHRQLNEQEYKIQEIRMTQLEPPQEEDEAAAAAAAAATKSEMMEYNEDDDNDDQ
;
A
#
# COMPACT_ATOMS: atom_id res chain seq x y z
N ALA A 1 -7.39 -31.18 -2.17
CA ALA A 1 -6.69 -30.18 -2.96
C ALA A 1 -7.71 -29.12 -3.37
N ASP A 2 -7.46 -27.85 -3.05
CA ASP A 2 -8.33 -26.76 -3.44
C ASP A 2 -8.32 -26.63 -4.97
N PRO A 3 -9.44 -26.27 -5.60
CA PRO A 3 -9.50 -26.07 -7.04
C PRO A 3 -8.56 -24.92 -7.44
N ALA A 4 -7.93 -25.04 -8.60
CA ALA A 4 -7.08 -23.98 -9.12
C ALA A 4 -7.89 -22.68 -9.27
N PRO A 5 -7.35 -21.53 -8.88
CA PRO A 5 -8.05 -20.25 -8.97
C PRO A 5 -8.42 -19.92 -10.42
N SER A 6 -9.63 -19.38 -10.61
CA SER A 6 -10.08 -18.91 -11.92
C SER A 6 -9.18 -17.77 -12.45
N GLU A 7 -9.18 -17.53 -13.76
CA GLU A 7 -8.41 -16.41 -14.34
C GLU A 7 -8.78 -15.04 -13.70
N LYS A 8 -10.05 -14.87 -13.39
CA LYS A 8 -10.54 -13.66 -12.71
C LYS A 8 -10.02 -13.53 -11.28
N GLU A 9 -9.90 -14.63 -10.55
CA GLU A 9 -9.29 -14.64 -9.22
C GLU A 9 -7.80 -14.31 -9.29
N LYS A 10 -7.10 -14.81 -10.30
CA LYS A 10 -5.70 -14.46 -10.56
C LYS A 10 -5.52 -12.98 -10.90
N GLU A 11 -6.38 -12.42 -11.74
CA GLU A 11 -6.39 -10.99 -12.06
C GLU A 11 -6.63 -10.15 -10.80
N MET A 12 -7.63 -10.50 -9.99
CA MET A 12 -7.96 -9.81 -8.75
C MET A 12 -6.86 -9.93 -7.68
N SER A 13 -6.13 -11.05 -7.64
CA SER A 13 -5.02 -11.24 -6.70
C SER A 13 -3.83 -10.32 -6.97
N GLN A 14 -3.71 -9.84 -8.21
CA GLN A 14 -2.66 -8.91 -8.64
C GLN A 14 -3.14 -7.45 -8.66
N ALA A 15 -4.36 -7.18 -8.19
CA ALA A 15 -4.92 -5.83 -8.15
C ALA A 15 -4.11 -4.90 -7.26
N MET A 16 -4.07 -3.62 -7.62
CA MET A 16 -3.45 -2.57 -6.82
C MET A 16 -4.49 -1.58 -6.32
N ILE A 17 -4.32 -1.14 -5.09
CA ILE A 17 -5.17 -0.13 -4.44
C ILE A 17 -4.30 1.08 -4.13
N ARG A 18 -4.71 2.25 -4.61
CA ARG A 18 -4.00 3.51 -4.39
C ARG A 18 -4.95 4.61 -3.95
N GLY A 19 -4.48 5.46 -3.03
CA GLY A 19 -5.10 6.77 -2.81
C GLY A 19 -4.74 7.68 -4.00
N VAL A 20 -5.74 8.37 -4.52
CA VAL A 20 -5.61 9.30 -5.65
C VAL A 20 -6.32 10.59 -5.30
N MET A 21 -5.78 11.71 -5.75
CA MET A 21 -6.43 13.02 -5.69
C MET A 21 -6.82 13.43 -7.11
N ASP A 22 -8.05 13.89 -7.30
CA ASP A 22 -8.49 14.39 -8.60
C ASP A 22 -8.14 15.88 -8.78
N GLU A 23 -8.38 16.41 -9.97
CA GLU A 23 -8.12 17.81 -10.32
C GLU A 23 -8.86 18.81 -9.42
N SER A 24 -9.94 18.39 -8.76
CA SER A 24 -10.69 19.22 -7.80
C SER A 24 -10.09 19.19 -6.39
N GLY A 25 -9.06 18.38 -6.15
CA GLY A 25 -8.47 18.14 -4.84
C GLY A 25 -9.24 17.13 -3.98
N GLU A 26 -10.23 16.44 -4.55
CA GLU A 26 -10.98 15.40 -3.84
C GLU A 26 -10.19 14.09 -3.83
N GLN A 27 -9.96 13.55 -2.64
CA GLN A 27 -9.24 12.28 -2.46
C GLN A 27 -10.19 11.09 -2.53
N PHE A 28 -9.77 10.06 -3.22
CA PHE A 28 -10.51 8.80 -3.35
C PHE A 28 -9.56 7.60 -3.43
N VAL A 29 -10.10 6.40 -3.28
CA VAL A 29 -9.35 5.15 -3.44
C VAL A 29 -9.64 4.59 -4.82
N ALA A 30 -8.60 4.40 -5.62
CA ALA A 30 -8.67 3.76 -6.92
C ALA A 30 -8.26 2.29 -6.82
N TYR A 31 -9.03 1.43 -7.48
CA TYR A 31 -8.77 0.00 -7.62
C TYR A 31 -8.35 -0.28 -9.05
N PHE A 32 -7.14 -0.72 -9.22
CA PHE A 32 -6.51 -1.01 -10.51
C PHE A 32 -6.40 -2.50 -10.74
N LEU A 33 -6.72 -2.95 -11.93
CA LEU A 33 -6.49 -4.31 -12.39
C LEU A 33 -5.37 -4.33 -13.44
N PRO A 34 -4.53 -5.38 -13.45
CA PRO A 34 -3.48 -5.53 -14.45
C PRO A 34 -4.08 -5.62 -15.85
N THR A 35 -3.41 -5.05 -16.83
CA THR A 35 -3.75 -5.27 -18.25
C THR A 35 -3.40 -6.69 -18.66
N GLU A 36 -3.95 -7.17 -19.77
CA GLU A 36 -3.64 -8.48 -20.32
C GLU A 36 -2.13 -8.67 -20.57
N ASP A 37 -1.46 -7.62 -21.06
CA ASP A 37 -0.01 -7.62 -21.23
C ASP A 37 0.73 -7.83 -19.90
N SER A 38 0.35 -7.08 -18.87
CA SER A 38 0.91 -7.25 -17.52
C SER A 38 0.65 -8.63 -16.93
N MET A 39 -0.54 -9.19 -17.16
CA MET A 39 -0.86 -10.56 -16.75
C MET A 39 0.05 -11.59 -17.43
N ASN A 40 0.34 -11.40 -18.72
CA ASN A 40 1.24 -12.28 -19.47
C ASN A 40 2.69 -12.15 -18.98
N LYS A 41 3.18 -10.95 -18.74
CA LYS A 41 4.49 -10.69 -18.13
C LYS A 41 4.61 -11.39 -16.78
N ARG A 42 3.61 -11.24 -15.90
CA ARG A 42 3.57 -11.90 -14.59
C ARG A 42 3.58 -13.44 -14.67
N LYS A 43 2.91 -14.02 -15.67
CA LYS A 43 2.98 -15.47 -15.90
C LYS A 43 4.39 -15.93 -16.28
N ILE A 44 5.11 -15.15 -17.07
CA ILE A 44 6.49 -15.44 -17.43
C ILE A 44 7.39 -15.34 -16.20
N ASP A 45 7.24 -14.28 -15.41
CA ASP A 45 8.00 -14.08 -14.18
C ASP A 45 7.80 -15.26 -13.20
N GLU A 46 6.55 -15.70 -13.01
CA GLU A 46 6.21 -16.84 -12.16
C GLU A 46 6.87 -18.14 -12.66
N LEU A 47 6.87 -18.38 -13.97
CA LEU A 47 7.54 -19.53 -14.57
C LEU A 47 9.06 -19.50 -14.38
N GLU A 48 9.64 -18.31 -14.36
CA GLU A 48 11.08 -18.10 -14.15
C GLU A 48 11.46 -17.97 -12.66
N GLY A 49 10.48 -18.10 -11.77
CA GLY A 49 10.69 -18.09 -10.31
C GLY A 49 11.06 -16.73 -9.73
N ARG A 50 10.66 -15.65 -10.39
CA ARG A 50 10.85 -14.28 -9.90
C ARG A 50 9.53 -13.56 -9.72
N ASP A 51 9.49 -12.60 -8.80
CA ASP A 51 8.28 -11.80 -8.54
C ASP A 51 8.02 -10.80 -9.66
N TYR A 52 9.06 -10.10 -10.13
CA TYR A 52 8.99 -9.11 -11.21
C TYR A 52 10.30 -9.08 -11.99
N THR A 53 10.22 -8.73 -13.27
CA THR A 53 11.41 -8.37 -14.04
C THR A 53 11.82 -6.94 -13.68
N GLU A 54 13.09 -6.75 -13.31
CA GLU A 54 13.64 -5.45 -12.94
C GLU A 54 13.56 -4.46 -14.11
N ASN A 55 13.14 -3.23 -13.81
CA ASN A 55 12.98 -2.14 -14.77
C ASN A 55 11.96 -2.37 -15.91
N GLU A 56 11.15 -3.42 -15.83
CA GLU A 56 10.03 -3.66 -16.76
C GLU A 56 8.78 -2.90 -16.29
N ASP A 57 8.02 -2.39 -17.26
CA ASP A 57 6.77 -1.67 -17.01
C ASP A 57 5.58 -2.64 -16.97
N TYR A 58 4.82 -2.58 -15.88
CA TYR A 58 3.58 -3.33 -15.67
C TYR A 58 2.42 -2.33 -15.62
N GLU A 59 1.58 -2.32 -16.65
CA GLU A 59 0.44 -1.43 -16.76
C GLU A 59 -0.80 -2.00 -16.07
N TYR A 60 -1.52 -1.11 -15.38
CA TYR A 60 -2.78 -1.41 -14.72
C TYR A 60 -3.83 -0.39 -15.16
N SER A 61 -5.06 -0.84 -15.33
CA SER A 61 -6.21 0.00 -15.68
C SER A 61 -7.10 0.20 -14.47
N MET A 62 -7.59 1.42 -14.26
CA MET A 62 -8.53 1.72 -13.18
C MET A 62 -9.88 1.03 -13.43
N ALA A 63 -10.27 0.12 -12.54
CA ALA A 63 -11.51 -0.64 -12.63
C ALA A 63 -12.62 -0.07 -11.75
N ARG A 64 -12.29 0.55 -10.59
CA ARG A 64 -13.25 1.08 -9.62
C ARG A 64 -12.67 2.24 -8.84
N GLU A 65 -13.57 3.12 -8.39
CA GLU A 65 -13.28 4.19 -7.45
C GLU A 65 -14.15 4.04 -6.20
N TYR A 66 -13.56 4.36 -5.05
CA TYR A 66 -14.23 4.29 -3.76
C TYR A 66 -13.96 5.55 -2.94
N ASN A 67 -15.00 6.05 -2.28
CA ASN A 67 -14.82 6.97 -1.17
C ASN A 67 -14.44 6.17 0.07
N TRP A 68 -13.61 6.74 0.91
CA TRP A 68 -13.19 6.13 2.16
C TRP A 68 -13.77 6.86 3.38
N ASN A 69 -14.01 6.11 4.43
CA ASN A 69 -14.30 6.64 5.75
C ASN A 69 -13.42 5.91 6.76
N VAL A 70 -12.54 6.65 7.42
CA VAL A 70 -11.58 6.09 8.38
C VAL A 70 -12.12 6.30 9.79
N LYS A 71 -12.19 5.25 10.58
CA LYS A 71 -12.44 5.28 12.00
C LYS A 71 -11.22 4.75 12.75
N ASN A 72 -10.81 5.46 13.77
CA ASN A 72 -9.73 5.08 14.69
C ASN A 72 -10.19 5.28 16.13
N LYS A 73 -9.32 4.97 17.09
CA LYS A 73 -9.62 5.11 18.54
C LYS A 73 -10.12 6.51 18.96
N ALA A 74 -9.69 7.57 18.28
CA ALA A 74 -10.12 8.94 18.54
C ALA A 74 -11.49 9.28 17.91
N THR A 75 -12.01 8.42 17.02
CA THR A 75 -13.26 8.67 16.30
C THR A 75 -14.45 8.21 17.16
N LYS A 76 -15.46 9.09 17.29
CA LYS A 76 -16.70 8.74 18.00
C LYS A 76 -17.36 7.51 17.38
N GLY A 77 -17.69 6.51 18.23
CA GLY A 77 -18.30 5.25 17.79
C GLY A 77 -17.28 4.26 17.21
N TYR A 78 -16.00 4.38 17.57
CA TYR A 78 -15.03 3.33 17.36
C TYR A 78 -15.36 2.13 18.26
N GLU A 79 -15.32 0.94 17.68
CA GLU A 79 -15.47 -0.33 18.38
C GLU A 79 -14.15 -1.06 18.34
N GLU A 80 -13.69 -1.54 19.48
CA GLU A 80 -12.48 -2.35 19.56
C GLU A 80 -12.68 -3.67 18.80
N ASN A 81 -11.77 -3.97 17.89
CA ASN A 81 -11.75 -5.22 17.14
C ASN A 81 -10.37 -5.84 17.23
N TYR A 82 -10.32 -7.15 17.30
CA TYR A 82 -9.09 -7.91 17.41
C TYR A 82 -9.03 -8.96 16.31
N PHE A 83 -7.82 -9.29 15.84
CA PHE A 83 -7.59 -10.48 15.04
C PHE A 83 -6.68 -11.46 15.78
N PHE A 84 -6.86 -12.73 15.50
CA PHE A 84 -6.19 -13.83 16.18
C PHE A 84 -5.30 -14.58 15.19
N VAL A 85 -4.08 -14.93 15.62
CA VAL A 85 -3.13 -15.74 14.87
C VAL A 85 -2.70 -16.90 15.74
N TRP A 86 -2.89 -18.11 15.22
CA TRP A 86 -2.41 -19.34 15.89
C TRP A 86 -0.94 -19.55 15.57
N ARG A 87 -0.13 -19.75 16.58
CA ARG A 87 1.28 -20.08 16.47
C ARG A 87 1.55 -21.23 17.41
N ASP A 88 2.10 -22.32 16.90
CA ASP A 88 2.50 -23.52 17.62
C ASP A 88 1.65 -23.88 18.85
N ASP A 89 2.00 -23.36 20.01
CA ASP A 89 1.37 -23.59 21.32
C ASP A 89 0.60 -22.37 21.88
N ALA A 90 0.54 -21.29 21.11
CA ALA A 90 -0.04 -20.02 21.57
C ALA A 90 -1.03 -19.40 20.59
N VAL A 91 -1.96 -18.63 21.12
CA VAL A 91 -2.85 -17.75 20.37
C VAL A 91 -2.42 -16.30 20.59
N CYS A 92 -1.92 -15.67 19.54
CA CYS A 92 -1.59 -14.26 19.53
C CYS A 92 -2.81 -13.46 19.11
N TYR A 93 -3.09 -12.36 19.77
CA TYR A 93 -4.13 -11.42 19.35
C TYR A 93 -3.58 -10.01 19.25
N ASN A 94 -4.08 -9.27 18.28
CA ASN A 94 -3.70 -7.88 18.05
C ASN A 94 -4.94 -7.05 17.81
N GLU A 95 -4.94 -5.83 18.32
CA GLU A 95 -6.00 -4.87 18.09
C GLU A 95 -5.91 -4.29 16.67
N LEU A 96 -7.06 -4.15 16.02
CA LEU A 96 -7.21 -3.39 14.79
C LEU A 96 -7.49 -1.93 15.13
N GLU A 97 -6.46 -1.10 15.16
CA GLU A 97 -6.56 0.31 15.60
C GLU A 97 -7.31 1.20 14.62
N THR A 98 -7.40 0.80 13.37
CA THR A 98 -8.01 1.58 12.29
C THR A 98 -8.96 0.73 11.47
N ARG A 99 -10.15 1.26 11.23
CA ARG A 99 -11.14 0.66 10.33
C ARG A 99 -11.43 1.59 9.18
N VAL A 100 -11.22 1.11 7.96
CA VAL A 100 -11.54 1.84 6.73
C VAL A 100 -12.77 1.23 6.09
N LYS A 101 -13.81 2.04 5.91
CA LYS A 101 -15.01 1.66 5.16
C LYS A 101 -14.95 2.28 3.78
N LEU A 102 -14.97 1.44 2.75
CA LEU A 102 -15.02 1.84 1.36
C LEU A 102 -16.46 1.83 0.86
N SER A 103 -16.87 2.87 0.15
CA SER A 103 -18.15 2.96 -0.54
C SER A 103 -17.93 3.34 -1.99
N LYS A 104 -18.68 2.74 -2.94
CA LYS A 104 -18.54 3.04 -4.35
C LYS A 104 -18.74 4.52 -4.62
N ARG A 105 -17.79 5.15 -5.27
CA ARG A 105 -17.90 6.53 -5.76
C ARG A 105 -18.80 6.55 -6.99
N ARG A 106 -19.79 7.44 -7.00
CA ARG A 106 -20.61 7.69 -8.18
C ARG A 106 -19.89 8.69 -9.06
N VAL A 107 -19.16 8.20 -10.05
CA VAL A 107 -18.46 9.05 -11.01
C VAL A 107 -19.46 9.61 -11.98
N LYS A 108 -19.54 10.93 -12.08
CA LYS A 108 -20.23 11.60 -13.18
C LYS A 108 -19.33 11.52 -14.42
N HIS A 109 -19.58 10.55 -15.28
CA HIS A 109 -19.17 10.44 -16.69
C HIS A 109 -17.89 11.15 -17.19
N THR A 110 -16.82 11.14 -16.43
CA THR A 110 -15.50 11.36 -17.02
C THR A 110 -14.70 10.10 -16.67
N ALA A 111 -14.90 9.07 -17.48
CA ALA A 111 -14.04 7.92 -17.45
C ALA A 111 -12.64 8.40 -17.86
N THR A 112 -11.90 8.91 -16.93
CA THR A 112 -10.46 9.02 -17.06
C THR A 112 -9.96 7.59 -17.18
N ASN A 113 -9.51 7.21 -18.37
CA ASN A 113 -8.72 6.00 -18.61
C ASN A 113 -7.38 6.15 -17.87
N SER A 114 -7.45 6.35 -16.56
CA SER A 114 -6.26 6.48 -15.73
C SER A 114 -5.55 5.15 -15.71
N LYS A 115 -4.33 5.18 -16.16
CA LYS A 115 -3.41 4.05 -16.13
C LYS A 115 -2.45 4.23 -14.98
N LEU A 116 -2.13 3.14 -14.31
CA LEU A 116 -1.06 3.06 -13.34
C LEU A 116 0.06 2.23 -13.98
N VAL A 117 1.25 2.78 -14.07
CA VAL A 117 2.45 2.07 -14.51
C VAL A 117 3.30 1.78 -13.30
N VAL A 118 3.63 0.52 -13.11
CA VAL A 118 4.46 0.04 -11.99
C VAL A 118 5.76 -0.51 -12.54
N LYS A 119 6.85 -0.01 -11.99
CA LYS A 119 8.20 -0.48 -12.31
C LYS A 119 8.87 -0.98 -11.02
N HIS A 120 9.37 -2.19 -11.04
CA HIS A 120 10.15 -2.73 -9.93
C HIS A 120 11.63 -2.38 -10.12
N ARG A 121 12.23 -1.74 -9.14
CA ARG A 121 13.64 -1.37 -9.11
C ARG A 121 14.22 -1.59 -7.71
N GLN A 122 15.51 -1.60 -7.61
CA GLN A 122 16.17 -1.61 -6.31
C GLN A 122 15.92 -0.28 -5.58
N LEU A 123 15.92 -0.35 -4.26
CA LEU A 123 15.78 0.82 -3.41
C LEU A 123 16.98 1.75 -3.62
N ASN A 124 16.75 3.05 -3.61
CA ASN A 124 17.83 4.03 -3.55
C ASN A 124 18.37 4.16 -2.10
N GLU A 125 19.46 4.91 -1.92
CA GLU A 125 20.11 5.05 -0.61
C GLU A 125 19.19 5.67 0.46
N GLN A 126 18.32 6.62 0.06
CA GLN A 126 17.37 7.26 0.96
C GLN A 126 16.27 6.28 1.38
N GLU A 127 15.73 5.52 0.43
CA GLU A 127 14.72 4.49 0.70
C GLU A 127 15.28 3.39 1.61
N TYR A 128 16.54 3.00 1.42
CA TYR A 128 17.22 2.07 2.32
C TYR A 128 17.32 2.62 3.74
N LYS A 129 17.72 3.87 3.91
CA LYS A 129 17.77 4.52 5.23
C LYS A 129 16.40 4.57 5.90
N ILE A 130 15.34 4.93 5.14
CA ILE A 130 13.98 4.96 5.67
C ILE A 130 13.54 3.55 6.10
N GLN A 131 13.86 2.53 5.31
CA GLN A 131 13.56 1.15 5.65
C GLN A 131 14.31 0.70 6.92
N GLU A 132 15.59 1.01 7.05
CA GLU A 132 16.41 0.72 8.21
C GLU A 132 15.86 1.38 9.48
N ILE A 133 15.50 2.68 9.39
CA ILE A 133 14.87 3.42 10.49
C ILE A 133 13.55 2.75 10.91
N ARG A 134 12.70 2.36 9.96
CA ARG A 134 11.44 1.66 10.26
C ARG A 134 11.68 0.30 10.93
N MET A 135 12.71 -0.42 10.52
CA MET A 135 13.09 -1.68 11.15
C MET A 135 13.56 -1.47 12.59
N THR A 136 14.43 -0.46 12.83
CA THR A 136 14.90 -0.11 14.18
C THR A 136 13.75 0.30 15.11
N GLN A 137 12.73 0.97 14.61
CA GLN A 137 11.52 1.32 15.39
C GLN A 137 10.72 0.10 15.86
N LEU A 138 10.89 -1.06 15.25
CA LEU A 138 10.25 -2.32 15.67
C LEU A 138 11.03 -3.06 16.76
N GLU A 139 12.27 -2.65 17.01
CA GLU A 139 13.08 -3.22 18.09
C GLU A 139 12.58 -2.66 19.43
N PRO A 140 12.58 -3.48 20.51
CA PRO A 140 12.22 -2.99 21.82
C PRO A 140 13.19 -1.88 22.24
N PRO A 141 12.71 -0.78 22.85
CA PRO A 141 13.58 0.31 23.30
C PRO A 141 14.59 -0.25 24.31
N GLN A 142 15.86 -0.01 24.08
CA GLN A 142 16.90 -0.27 25.05
C GLN A 142 16.79 0.76 26.16
N GLU A 143 16.86 0.34 27.42
CA GLU A 143 16.54 1.18 28.60
C GLU A 143 17.42 2.44 28.77
N GLU A 144 18.39 2.69 27.89
CA GLU A 144 19.31 3.84 27.98
C GLU A 144 19.02 5.00 27.00
N ASP A 145 18.02 4.90 26.08
CA ASP A 145 17.90 5.83 24.96
C ASP A 145 16.50 6.41 24.68
N GLU A 146 15.66 6.65 25.68
CA GLU A 146 14.35 7.32 25.44
C GLU A 146 14.51 8.71 24.78
N ALA A 147 15.58 9.43 25.05
CA ALA A 147 15.85 10.75 24.47
C ALA A 147 16.36 10.65 23.01
N ALA A 148 17.18 9.66 22.69
CA ALA A 148 17.70 9.42 21.34
C ALA A 148 16.60 8.86 20.42
N ALA A 149 15.72 7.99 20.91
CA ALA A 149 14.58 7.46 20.16
C ALA A 149 13.56 8.55 19.80
N ALA A 150 13.31 9.51 20.69
CA ALA A 150 12.45 10.66 20.43
C ALA A 150 13.04 11.59 19.36
N ALA A 151 14.37 11.83 19.39
CA ALA A 151 15.06 12.66 18.41
C ALA A 151 15.10 11.97 17.03
N ALA A 152 15.33 10.66 16.96
CA ALA A 152 15.31 9.89 15.73
C ALA A 152 13.92 9.85 15.09
N ALA A 153 12.85 9.69 15.89
CA ALA A 153 11.47 9.72 15.42
C ALA A 153 11.07 11.09 14.85
N ALA A 154 11.56 12.18 15.44
CA ALA A 154 11.31 13.54 14.95
C ALA A 154 12.04 13.80 13.63
N ALA A 155 13.29 13.35 13.48
CA ALA A 155 14.07 13.46 12.24
C ALA A 155 13.43 12.68 11.10
N THR A 156 12.97 11.47 11.36
CA THR A 156 12.30 10.59 10.38
C THR A 156 11.00 11.21 9.86
N LYS A 157 10.25 11.87 10.75
CA LYS A 157 8.99 12.51 10.36
C LYS A 157 9.24 13.72 9.44
N SER A 158 10.35 14.45 9.65
CA SER A 158 10.77 15.56 8.80
C SER A 158 11.21 15.08 7.42
N GLU A 159 12.05 14.03 7.34
CA GLU A 159 12.52 13.46 6.06
C GLU A 159 11.38 12.82 5.26
N MET A 160 10.40 12.18 5.93
CA MET A 160 9.23 11.64 5.25
C MET A 160 8.26 12.71 4.73
N MET A 161 8.20 13.90 5.35
CA MET A 161 7.43 15.03 4.83
C MET A 161 8.09 15.64 3.60
N GLU A 162 9.41 15.78 3.61
CA GLU A 162 10.18 16.34 2.48
C GLU A 162 10.09 15.42 1.23
N TYR A 163 10.11 14.09 1.42
CA TYR A 163 9.99 13.13 0.32
C TYR A 163 8.60 13.13 -0.36
N ASN A 164 7.53 13.45 0.39
CA ASN A 164 6.19 13.54 -0.17
C ASN A 164 5.91 14.88 -0.89
N GLU A 165 6.68 15.94 -0.62
CA GLU A 165 6.56 17.22 -1.32
C GLU A 165 7.31 17.23 -2.66
N ASP A 166 8.37 16.44 -2.82
CA ASP A 166 9.16 16.37 -4.07
C ASP A 166 8.48 15.52 -5.17
N ASP A 167 7.65 14.56 -4.80
CA ASP A 167 6.93 13.68 -5.77
C ASP A 167 5.75 14.40 -6.47
N ASP A 168 5.28 15.54 -5.91
CA ASP A 168 4.20 16.35 -6.50
C ASP A 168 4.70 17.42 -7.49
N ASN A 169 6.03 17.57 -7.68
CA ASN A 169 6.59 18.65 -8.49
C ASN A 169 7.14 18.23 -9.88
N ASP A 170 7.05 16.96 -10.24
CA ASP A 170 7.65 16.45 -11.50
C ASP A 170 6.63 16.29 -12.65
N ASP A 171 5.42 16.87 -12.52
CA ASP A 171 4.37 16.87 -13.57
C ASP A 171 4.04 18.31 -14.02
N GLN A 172 5.03 19.00 -14.66
CA GLN A 172 4.77 20.17 -15.51
C GLN A 172 5.45 20.03 -16.87
#